data_5703ae82f54899416c4853ca66b8ba89
#
_entry.id   5703ae82f54899416c4853ca66b8ba89
#
_cell.length_a   1.000
_cell.length_b   1.000
_cell.length_c   1.000
_cell.angle_alpha   90.00
_cell.angle_beta   90.00
_cell.angle_gamma   90.00
#
_symmetry.space_group_name_H-M   'P 1'
#
loop_
_entity.id
_entity.type
_entity.pdbx_description
1 polymer ?
#
loop_
_entity_poly.entity_id
_entity_poly.type
_entity_poly.pdbx_seq_one_letter_code
_entity_poly.pdbx_strand_id
1 'polypeptide(L)'
;GAIETRDNGKLPSQITPSLREGAWLLDSWYYYAGMCDKFEGKLIPAELPDMHNYMKWEPFGVVAQILPWNSPIGTLIWKLAPCLAAGNTVVLKPSEQASCSILELMDILLDADIPPGVLNVVTGYGHTTGEPLIDHPDVRMVSFTGGTNGGKAAAKIASQQVKPIVMELGGKSPQIVLPDADIDLAVNGVASGIFPAGGQSCISGSRLLIHYSIIDKFTEQLVKVCKRATVGDPLQESTTIGPIANRVHYERILDNIDKAQKEGHN
;
A
#
# COMPACT_ATOMS: atom_id res chain seq x y z
N GLY A 1 1.43 4.84 -15.41
CA GLY A 1 2.77 4.31 -15.10
C GLY A 1 3.83 5.42 -15.08
N ALA A 2 4.03 6.13 -16.19
CA ALA A 2 5.09 7.13 -16.30
C ALA A 2 4.98 8.29 -15.28
N ILE A 3 3.78 8.73 -14.96
CA ILE A 3 3.54 9.76 -13.96
C ILE A 3 3.93 9.26 -12.57
N GLU A 4 3.51 8.05 -12.19
CA GLU A 4 3.89 7.45 -10.90
C GLU A 4 5.42 7.25 -10.79
N THR A 5 6.08 6.85 -11.91
CA THR A 5 7.55 6.76 -11.96
C THR A 5 8.22 8.10 -11.64
N ARG A 6 7.71 9.19 -12.19
CA ARG A 6 8.24 10.54 -11.93
C ARG A 6 7.95 11.03 -10.51
N ASP A 7 6.81 10.63 -9.95
CA ASP A 7 6.39 11.03 -8.61
C ASP A 7 7.18 10.32 -7.50
N ASN A 8 7.43 9.01 -7.63
CA ASN A 8 7.99 8.21 -6.54
C ASN A 8 9.27 7.45 -6.86
N GLY A 9 9.77 7.56 -8.09
CA GLY A 9 11.04 6.94 -8.50
C GLY A 9 11.00 5.45 -8.79
N LYS A 10 9.84 4.78 -8.76
CA LYS A 10 9.72 3.38 -9.18
C LYS A 10 10.01 3.23 -10.66
N LEU A 11 10.57 2.09 -11.04
CA LEU A 11 10.81 1.77 -12.45
C LEU A 11 9.48 1.53 -13.18
N PRO A 12 9.35 1.93 -14.46
CA PRO A 12 8.18 1.62 -15.28
C PRO A 12 7.86 0.12 -15.34
N SER A 13 8.89 -0.73 -15.34
CA SER A 13 8.77 -2.18 -15.30
C SER A 13 8.10 -2.73 -14.03
N GLN A 14 8.10 -1.97 -12.95
CA GLN A 14 7.47 -2.34 -11.68
C GLN A 14 6.01 -1.86 -11.57
N ILE A 15 5.62 -0.87 -12.37
CA ILE A 15 4.30 -0.24 -12.34
C ILE A 15 3.44 -0.73 -13.51
N THR A 16 3.92 -0.58 -14.73
CA THR A 16 3.17 -0.82 -15.96
C THR A 16 2.58 -2.23 -16.08
N PRO A 17 3.28 -3.31 -15.70
CA PRO A 17 2.70 -4.65 -15.80
C PRO A 17 1.44 -4.84 -14.95
N SER A 18 1.35 -4.19 -13.80
CA SER A 18 0.19 -4.29 -12.90
C SER A 18 -1.03 -3.50 -13.37
N LEU A 19 -0.86 -2.62 -14.36
CA LEU A 19 -1.91 -1.78 -14.96
C LEU A 19 -2.39 -2.31 -16.32
N ARG A 20 -1.90 -3.48 -16.79
CA ARG A 20 -2.35 -4.09 -18.03
C ARG A 20 -3.60 -4.94 -17.82
N GLU A 21 -4.31 -5.20 -18.89
CA GLU A 21 -5.41 -6.16 -18.91
C GLU A 21 -4.93 -7.55 -18.44
N GLY A 22 -5.72 -8.21 -17.60
CA GLY A 22 -5.34 -9.48 -16.95
C GLY A 22 -4.33 -9.33 -15.81
N ALA A 23 -3.98 -8.10 -15.44
CA ALA A 23 -3.14 -7.85 -14.27
C ALA A 23 -3.98 -7.66 -13.00
N TRP A 24 -3.45 -8.09 -11.90
CA TRP A 24 -4.14 -8.16 -10.60
C TRP A 24 -4.81 -6.84 -10.14
N LEU A 25 -4.31 -5.66 -10.55
CA LEU A 25 -4.94 -4.37 -10.23
C LEU A 25 -6.27 -4.19 -10.97
N LEU A 26 -6.32 -4.50 -12.27
CA LEU A 26 -7.57 -4.43 -13.04
C LEU A 26 -8.52 -5.58 -12.67
N ASP A 27 -7.99 -6.78 -12.46
CA ASP A 27 -8.77 -7.93 -12.00
C ASP A 27 -9.47 -7.65 -10.66
N SER A 28 -8.86 -6.84 -9.79
CA SER A 28 -9.51 -6.39 -8.56
C SER A 28 -10.78 -5.60 -8.80
N TRP A 29 -10.81 -4.71 -9.79
CA TRP A 29 -12.03 -3.99 -10.18
C TRP A 29 -13.13 -4.94 -10.66
N TYR A 30 -12.80 -5.86 -11.56
CA TYR A 30 -13.76 -6.86 -12.06
C TYR A 30 -14.26 -7.77 -10.93
N TYR A 31 -13.38 -8.19 -10.04
CA TYR A 31 -13.75 -9.00 -8.88
C TYR A 31 -14.77 -8.28 -8.00
N TYR A 32 -14.51 -7.03 -7.61
CA TYR A 32 -15.42 -6.29 -6.75
C TYR A 32 -16.70 -5.84 -7.48
N ALA A 33 -16.64 -5.54 -8.77
CA ALA A 33 -17.84 -5.34 -9.58
C ALA A 33 -18.74 -6.58 -9.58
N GLY A 34 -18.14 -7.77 -9.73
CA GLY A 34 -18.84 -9.04 -9.63
C GLY A 34 -19.37 -9.39 -8.23
N MET A 35 -18.93 -8.67 -7.18
CA MET A 35 -19.39 -8.89 -5.80
C MET A 35 -20.59 -8.02 -5.40
N CYS A 36 -20.95 -6.99 -6.19
CA CYS A 36 -21.99 -6.03 -5.81
C CYS A 36 -23.36 -6.66 -5.52
N ASP A 37 -23.71 -7.76 -6.17
CA ASP A 37 -24.95 -8.51 -6.00
C ASP A 37 -24.83 -9.79 -5.15
N LYS A 38 -23.69 -9.97 -4.47
CA LYS A 38 -23.36 -11.22 -3.72
C LYS A 38 -23.24 -11.04 -2.20
N PHE A 39 -23.53 -9.86 -1.70
CA PHE A 39 -23.59 -9.62 -0.26
C PHE A 39 -24.97 -10.01 0.28
N GLU A 40 -25.08 -11.26 0.72
CA GLU A 40 -26.31 -11.81 1.25
C GLU A 40 -26.49 -11.48 2.75
N GLY A 41 -27.75 -11.24 3.16
CA GLY A 41 -28.15 -11.20 4.54
C GLY A 41 -28.37 -12.60 5.12
N LYS A 42 -28.73 -12.68 6.40
CA LYS A 42 -29.08 -13.93 7.07
C LYS A 42 -30.42 -13.79 7.78
N LEU A 43 -31.28 -14.78 7.67
CA LEU A 43 -32.42 -14.95 8.54
C LEU A 43 -31.96 -15.78 9.74
N ILE A 44 -32.15 -15.26 10.95
CA ILE A 44 -31.70 -15.87 12.19
C ILE A 44 -32.92 -16.40 12.95
N PRO A 45 -32.98 -17.69 13.36
CA PRO A 45 -34.06 -18.22 14.15
C PRO A 45 -34.23 -17.41 15.44
N ALA A 46 -35.48 -17.09 15.78
CA ALA A 46 -35.83 -16.44 17.03
C ALA A 46 -36.66 -17.38 17.90
N GLU A 47 -36.54 -17.27 19.24
CA GLU A 47 -37.27 -18.10 20.17
C GLU A 47 -38.77 -17.79 20.17
N LEU A 48 -39.15 -16.53 19.90
CA LEU A 48 -40.55 -16.09 19.86
C LEU A 48 -41.11 -16.23 18.44
N PRO A 49 -42.28 -16.90 18.29
CA PRO A 49 -42.85 -17.18 16.97
C PRO A 49 -43.24 -15.94 16.16
N ASP A 50 -43.51 -14.82 16.82
CA ASP A 50 -43.89 -13.57 16.21
C ASP A 50 -42.71 -12.62 15.96
N MET A 51 -41.47 -13.07 16.21
CA MET A 51 -40.26 -12.30 16.04
C MET A 51 -39.56 -12.63 14.72
N HIS A 52 -39.26 -11.58 13.94
CA HIS A 52 -38.43 -11.69 12.73
C HIS A 52 -37.04 -11.17 13.06
N ASN A 53 -36.02 -12.01 12.95
CA ASN A 53 -34.64 -11.63 13.20
C ASN A 53 -33.80 -11.87 11.93
N TYR A 54 -33.23 -10.80 11.38
CA TYR A 54 -32.40 -10.89 10.18
C TYR A 54 -31.22 -9.92 10.25
N MET A 55 -30.16 -10.28 9.52
CA MET A 55 -28.99 -9.44 9.33
C MET A 55 -28.96 -8.92 7.89
N LYS A 56 -28.69 -7.65 7.74
CA LYS A 56 -28.49 -6.98 6.47
C LYS A 56 -27.18 -6.18 6.50
N TRP A 57 -26.41 -6.24 5.43
CA TRP A 57 -25.26 -5.38 5.24
C TRP A 57 -25.69 -4.02 4.75
N GLU A 58 -25.11 -2.96 5.31
CA GLU A 58 -25.36 -1.58 4.91
C GLU A 58 -24.02 -0.84 4.77
N PRO A 59 -23.88 0.13 3.84
CA PRO A 59 -22.67 0.92 3.72
C PRO A 59 -22.45 1.79 4.97
N PHE A 60 -21.20 2.06 5.28
CA PHE A 60 -20.84 3.03 6.33
C PHE A 60 -21.28 4.46 5.98
N GLY A 61 -21.33 4.79 4.69
CA GLY A 61 -21.57 6.14 4.18
C GLY A 61 -20.28 6.78 3.67
N VAL A 62 -19.82 7.87 4.26
CA VAL A 62 -18.59 8.55 3.85
C VAL A 62 -17.38 7.89 4.48
N VAL A 63 -16.45 7.44 3.65
CA VAL A 63 -15.18 6.81 4.04
C VAL A 63 -14.01 7.72 3.70
N ALA A 64 -13.18 8.05 4.68
CA ALA A 64 -11.90 8.72 4.46
C ALA A 64 -10.84 7.67 4.07
N GLN A 65 -10.22 7.84 2.90
CA GLN A 65 -9.13 7.00 2.45
C GLN A 65 -7.82 7.80 2.38
N ILE A 66 -6.80 7.37 3.12
CA ILE A 66 -5.48 8.01 3.14
C ILE A 66 -4.47 7.07 2.50
N LEU A 67 -3.79 7.57 1.47
CA LEU A 67 -2.87 6.81 0.65
C LEU A 67 -1.41 7.15 0.93
N PRO A 68 -0.50 6.18 0.80
CA PRO A 68 0.94 6.38 0.92
C PRO A 68 1.55 6.87 -0.40
N TRP A 69 2.82 7.26 -0.34
CA TRP A 69 3.59 7.71 -1.50
C TRP A 69 4.24 6.57 -2.29
N ASN A 70 4.43 5.40 -1.69
CA ASN A 70 5.23 4.33 -2.31
C ASN A 70 4.47 3.50 -3.37
N SER A 71 3.15 3.42 -3.30
CA SER A 71 2.30 2.72 -4.27
C SER A 71 0.94 3.40 -4.39
N PRO A 72 0.87 4.64 -4.91
CA PRO A 72 -0.36 5.42 -4.94
C PRO A 72 -1.50 4.68 -5.65
N ILE A 73 -1.32 4.33 -6.93
CA ILE A 73 -2.37 3.70 -7.75
C ILE A 73 -2.75 2.32 -7.20
N GLY A 74 -1.76 1.49 -6.84
CA GLY A 74 -2.04 0.16 -6.30
C GLY A 74 -2.86 0.22 -5.02
N THR A 75 -2.48 1.09 -4.08
CA THR A 75 -3.19 1.27 -2.82
C THR A 75 -4.57 1.88 -3.02
N LEU A 76 -4.72 2.82 -3.98
CA LEU A 76 -6.01 3.36 -4.34
C LEU A 76 -6.97 2.25 -4.75
N ILE A 77 -6.58 1.41 -5.71
CA ILE A 77 -7.44 0.36 -6.25
C ILE A 77 -7.86 -0.60 -5.14
N TRP A 78 -6.94 -1.04 -4.29
CA TRP A 78 -7.25 -1.93 -3.17
C TRP A 78 -8.25 -1.36 -2.16
N LYS A 79 -8.27 -0.04 -2.00
CA LYS A 79 -9.20 0.62 -1.08
C LYS A 79 -10.50 1.03 -1.75
N LEU A 80 -10.40 1.56 -2.97
CA LEU A 80 -11.54 2.17 -3.65
C LEU A 80 -12.51 1.12 -4.18
N ALA A 81 -12.02 0.07 -4.85
CA ALA A 81 -12.89 -0.93 -5.47
C ALA A 81 -13.82 -1.61 -4.45
N PRO A 82 -13.36 -2.19 -3.32
CA PRO A 82 -14.26 -2.76 -2.32
C PRO A 82 -15.16 -1.73 -1.64
N CYS A 83 -14.67 -0.49 -1.46
CA CYS A 83 -15.41 0.57 -0.82
C CYS A 83 -16.64 0.99 -1.64
N LEU A 84 -16.46 1.18 -2.95
CA LEU A 84 -17.54 1.51 -3.89
C LEU A 84 -18.51 0.33 -4.06
N ALA A 85 -17.99 -0.90 -4.20
CA ALA A 85 -18.82 -2.10 -4.30
C ALA A 85 -19.74 -2.31 -3.09
N ALA A 86 -19.30 -1.89 -1.91
CA ALA A 86 -20.10 -1.89 -0.69
C ALA A 86 -21.08 -0.70 -0.56
N GLY A 87 -21.18 0.17 -1.59
CA GLY A 87 -22.13 1.30 -1.64
C GLY A 87 -21.70 2.53 -0.85
N ASN A 88 -20.41 2.67 -0.50
CA ASN A 88 -19.90 3.84 0.20
C ASN A 88 -19.51 4.97 -0.76
N THR A 89 -19.42 6.18 -0.22
CA THR A 89 -18.77 7.32 -0.86
C THR A 89 -17.40 7.58 -0.25
N VAL A 90 -16.50 8.21 -0.99
CA VAL A 90 -15.09 8.33 -0.60
C VAL A 90 -14.62 9.78 -0.66
N VAL A 91 -13.92 10.20 0.38
CA VAL A 91 -13.01 11.34 0.35
C VAL A 91 -11.59 10.82 0.46
N LEU A 92 -10.84 10.94 -0.63
CA LEU A 92 -9.50 10.40 -0.78
C LEU A 92 -8.45 11.48 -0.54
N LYS A 93 -7.45 11.19 0.29
CA LYS A 93 -6.26 12.01 0.45
C LYS A 93 -5.01 11.24 0.02
N PRO A 94 -4.44 11.52 -1.16
CA PRO A 94 -3.14 10.98 -1.54
C PRO A 94 -2.03 11.57 -0.67
N SER A 95 -0.86 10.91 -0.64
CA SER A 95 0.32 11.50 -0.04
C SER A 95 0.74 12.76 -0.80
N GLU A 96 1.13 13.81 -0.07
CA GLU A 96 1.71 15.03 -0.62
C GLU A 96 3.03 14.80 -1.37
N GLN A 97 3.65 13.63 -1.15
CA GLN A 97 4.92 13.24 -1.79
C GLN A 97 4.73 12.53 -3.14
N ALA A 98 3.51 12.07 -3.46
CA ALA A 98 3.21 11.37 -4.71
C ALA A 98 1.70 11.42 -4.97
N SER A 99 1.20 12.55 -5.42
CA SER A 99 -0.24 12.76 -5.67
C SER A 99 -0.61 12.83 -7.16
N CYS A 100 0.35 13.08 -8.06
CA CYS A 100 0.05 13.39 -9.45
C CYS A 100 -0.62 12.22 -10.18
N SER A 101 -0.16 10.98 -9.96
CA SER A 101 -0.76 9.81 -10.60
C SER A 101 -2.19 9.54 -10.14
N ILE A 102 -2.52 9.92 -8.91
CA ILE A 102 -3.88 9.82 -8.38
C ILE A 102 -4.80 10.86 -9.02
N LEU A 103 -4.34 12.10 -9.15
CA LEU A 103 -5.13 13.18 -9.76
C LEU A 103 -5.45 12.86 -11.22
N GLU A 104 -4.47 12.41 -12.00
CA GLU A 104 -4.70 11.96 -13.38
C GLU A 104 -5.67 10.77 -13.48
N LEU A 105 -5.60 9.84 -12.53
CA LEU A 105 -6.53 8.71 -12.50
C LEU A 105 -7.95 9.17 -12.17
N MET A 106 -8.13 10.24 -11.42
CA MET A 106 -9.46 10.78 -11.13
C MET A 106 -10.16 11.27 -12.38
N ASP A 107 -9.45 11.93 -13.30
CA ASP A 107 -10.03 12.37 -14.57
C ASP A 107 -10.52 11.16 -15.39
N ILE A 108 -9.74 10.07 -15.44
CA ILE A 108 -10.15 8.82 -16.09
C ILE A 108 -11.38 8.19 -15.42
N LEU A 109 -11.46 8.22 -14.10
CA LEU A 109 -12.60 7.66 -13.36
C LEU A 109 -13.86 8.51 -13.51
N LEU A 110 -13.74 9.83 -13.70
CA LEU A 110 -14.88 10.70 -14.00
C LEU A 110 -15.50 10.36 -15.36
N ASP A 111 -14.68 9.97 -16.35
CA ASP A 111 -15.16 9.50 -17.67
C ASP A 111 -15.90 8.15 -17.60
N ALA A 112 -15.80 7.44 -16.48
CA ALA A 112 -16.48 6.15 -16.23
C ALA A 112 -17.88 6.30 -15.58
N ASP A 113 -18.54 7.46 -15.75
CA ASP A 113 -19.89 7.74 -15.24
C ASP A 113 -20.08 7.56 -13.72
N ILE A 114 -19.02 7.73 -12.92
CA ILE A 114 -19.15 7.75 -11.46
C ILE A 114 -19.97 8.97 -11.06
N PRO A 115 -21.09 8.79 -10.33
CA PRO A 115 -21.94 9.92 -9.97
C PRO A 115 -21.18 11.00 -9.19
N PRO A 116 -21.43 12.30 -9.45
CA PRO A 116 -20.80 13.39 -8.73
C PRO A 116 -20.95 13.24 -7.20
N GLY A 117 -19.87 13.46 -6.47
CA GLY A 117 -19.83 13.36 -5.01
C GLY A 117 -19.58 11.95 -4.45
N VAL A 118 -19.62 10.89 -5.27
CA VAL A 118 -19.28 9.53 -4.83
C VAL A 118 -17.80 9.40 -4.56
N LEU A 119 -16.96 9.98 -5.41
CA LEU A 119 -15.51 10.01 -5.25
C LEU A 119 -15.00 11.45 -5.25
N ASN A 120 -14.28 11.83 -4.20
CA ASN A 120 -13.74 13.17 -4.02
C ASN A 120 -12.26 13.05 -3.62
N VAL A 121 -11.42 13.98 -4.08
CA VAL A 121 -10.00 14.03 -3.72
C VAL A 121 -9.65 15.35 -3.08
N VAL A 122 -8.93 15.28 -1.96
CA VAL A 122 -8.36 16.45 -1.27
C VAL A 122 -6.85 16.25 -1.15
N THR A 123 -6.08 17.25 -1.54
CA THR A 123 -4.61 17.26 -1.41
C THR A 123 -4.19 18.06 -0.18
N GLY A 124 -3.00 17.80 0.33
CA GLY A 124 -2.41 18.53 1.46
C GLY A 124 -1.63 17.62 2.39
N TYR A 125 -1.06 18.22 3.43
CA TYR A 125 -0.28 17.50 4.43
C TYR A 125 -1.16 16.71 5.39
N GLY A 126 -0.55 15.70 6.06
CA GLY A 126 -1.25 14.84 7.00
C GLY A 126 -1.95 15.64 8.11
N HIS A 127 -1.24 16.58 8.74
CA HIS A 127 -1.74 17.36 9.88
C HIS A 127 -2.74 18.47 9.49
N THR A 128 -2.69 19.00 8.26
CA THR A 128 -3.58 20.11 7.82
C THR A 128 -4.82 19.64 7.07
N THR A 129 -4.74 18.48 6.42
CA THR A 129 -5.84 17.94 5.61
C THR A 129 -6.27 16.56 6.09
N GLY A 130 -5.32 15.68 6.41
CA GLY A 130 -5.60 14.30 6.82
C GLY A 130 -6.27 14.22 8.19
N GLU A 131 -5.76 14.91 9.19
CA GLU A 131 -6.33 14.92 10.54
C GLU A 131 -7.74 15.51 10.56
N PRO A 132 -8.01 16.71 9.99
CA PRO A 132 -9.37 17.24 9.90
C PRO A 132 -10.33 16.35 9.09
N LEU A 133 -9.84 15.68 8.05
CA LEU A 133 -10.66 14.73 7.30
C LEU A 133 -11.09 13.55 8.18
N ILE A 134 -10.18 12.97 8.95
CA ILE A 134 -10.48 11.87 9.87
C ILE A 134 -11.45 12.33 10.97
N ASP A 135 -11.28 13.54 11.47
CA ASP A 135 -12.09 14.10 12.56
C ASP A 135 -13.49 14.56 12.13
N HIS A 136 -13.73 14.71 10.82
CA HIS A 136 -15.00 15.24 10.32
C HIS A 136 -16.20 14.37 10.76
N PRO A 137 -17.28 14.92 11.32
CA PRO A 137 -18.39 14.14 11.91
C PRO A 137 -19.12 13.25 10.89
N ASP A 138 -19.16 13.65 9.61
CA ASP A 138 -19.80 12.86 8.55
C ASP A 138 -18.94 11.71 8.04
N VAL A 139 -17.64 11.69 8.34
CA VAL A 139 -16.78 10.54 8.04
C VAL A 139 -17.09 9.43 9.03
N ARG A 140 -17.55 8.30 8.52
CA ARG A 140 -18.02 7.16 9.31
C ARG A 140 -17.01 6.04 9.44
N MET A 141 -16.01 5.98 8.56
CA MET A 141 -14.95 4.98 8.56
C MET A 141 -13.66 5.59 8.00
N VAL A 142 -12.52 5.10 8.45
CA VAL A 142 -11.20 5.50 7.98
C VAL A 142 -10.44 4.29 7.42
N SER A 143 -9.86 4.43 6.24
CA SER A 143 -8.94 3.45 5.65
C SER A 143 -7.58 4.12 5.44
N PHE A 144 -6.64 3.85 6.32
CA PHE A 144 -5.31 4.46 6.36
C PHE A 144 -4.24 3.50 5.85
N THR A 145 -3.35 3.98 4.96
CA THR A 145 -2.08 3.30 4.65
C THR A 145 -0.94 4.31 4.73
N GLY A 146 0.08 3.98 5.50
CA GLY A 146 1.23 4.87 5.69
C GLY A 146 2.22 4.40 6.74
N GLY A 147 3.06 5.30 7.22
CA GLY A 147 4.00 4.99 8.30
C GLY A 147 3.33 4.83 9.66
N THR A 148 3.97 4.09 10.57
CA THR A 148 3.46 3.77 11.91
C THR A 148 3.05 5.02 12.71
N ASN A 149 3.84 6.11 12.64
CA ASN A 149 3.53 7.33 13.37
C ASN A 149 2.25 8.01 12.86
N GLY A 150 2.07 8.06 11.52
CA GLY A 150 0.83 8.54 10.91
C GLY A 150 -0.38 7.68 11.28
N GLY A 151 -0.21 6.34 11.28
CA GLY A 151 -1.24 5.41 11.71
C GLY A 151 -1.66 5.60 13.17
N LYS A 152 -0.69 5.81 14.08
CA LYS A 152 -0.98 6.12 15.48
C LYS A 152 -1.77 7.43 15.64
N ALA A 153 -1.39 8.48 14.90
CA ALA A 153 -2.13 9.75 14.90
C ALA A 153 -3.55 9.56 14.37
N ALA A 154 -3.71 8.89 13.24
CA ALA A 154 -5.01 8.58 12.65
C ALA A 154 -5.90 7.76 13.60
N ALA A 155 -5.36 6.73 14.23
CA ALA A 155 -6.08 5.90 15.20
C ALA A 155 -6.53 6.69 16.43
N LYS A 156 -5.67 7.58 16.94
CA LYS A 156 -6.00 8.45 18.06
C LYS A 156 -7.20 9.35 17.76
N ILE A 157 -7.26 9.95 16.57
CA ILE A 157 -8.36 10.82 16.16
C ILE A 157 -9.63 10.00 15.95
N ALA A 158 -9.55 8.91 15.17
CA ALA A 158 -10.69 8.04 14.90
C ALA A 158 -11.32 7.49 16.18
N SER A 159 -10.52 7.12 17.19
CA SER A 159 -10.99 6.58 18.46
C SER A 159 -11.81 7.58 19.29
N GLN A 160 -11.56 8.88 19.16
CA GLN A 160 -12.32 9.90 19.88
C GLN A 160 -13.80 9.94 19.49
N GLN A 161 -14.12 9.52 18.24
CA GLN A 161 -15.48 9.42 17.73
C GLN A 161 -15.92 7.97 17.50
N VAL A 162 -15.16 6.99 18.02
CA VAL A 162 -15.42 5.55 17.89
C VAL A 162 -15.58 5.11 16.43
N LYS A 163 -14.85 5.74 15.50
CA LYS A 163 -14.89 5.39 14.09
C LYS A 163 -14.11 4.12 13.82
N PRO A 164 -14.66 3.16 13.07
CA PRO A 164 -13.90 2.05 12.53
C PRO A 164 -12.70 2.55 11.72
N ILE A 165 -11.53 1.96 11.93
CA ILE A 165 -10.33 2.26 11.18
C ILE A 165 -9.61 0.98 10.73
N VAL A 166 -9.32 0.88 9.44
CA VAL A 166 -8.42 -0.14 8.86
C VAL A 166 -7.06 0.50 8.64
N MET A 167 -6.03 -0.13 9.17
CA MET A 167 -4.65 0.39 9.10
C MET A 167 -3.73 -0.61 8.40
N GLU A 168 -3.14 -0.17 7.30
CA GLU A 168 -2.03 -0.81 6.63
C GLU A 168 -0.76 0.00 6.90
N LEU A 169 0.22 -0.60 7.58
CA LEU A 169 1.40 0.08 8.08
C LEU A 169 2.69 -0.54 7.54
N GLY A 170 3.82 0.00 7.95
CA GLY A 170 5.12 -0.55 7.61
C GLY A 170 5.40 -1.91 8.27
N GLY A 171 6.33 -2.65 7.69
CA GLY A 171 6.73 -3.96 8.17
C GLY A 171 8.24 -4.17 8.18
N LYS A 172 8.63 -5.31 8.74
CA LYS A 172 9.98 -5.88 8.74
C LYS A 172 9.85 -7.38 8.45
N SER A 173 9.39 -7.69 7.22
CA SER A 173 9.09 -9.07 6.83
C SER A 173 10.33 -9.97 6.83
N PRO A 174 10.25 -11.21 7.33
CA PRO A 174 11.35 -12.17 7.28
C PRO A 174 11.43 -12.83 5.91
N GLN A 175 12.65 -13.14 5.49
CA GLN A 175 12.96 -14.09 4.43
C GLN A 175 13.76 -15.23 5.06
N ILE A 176 13.27 -16.47 4.97
CA ILE A 176 13.83 -17.62 5.67
C ILE A 176 14.39 -18.59 4.64
N VAL A 177 15.69 -18.94 4.78
CA VAL A 177 16.38 -19.87 3.88
C VAL A 177 16.87 -21.08 4.67
N LEU A 178 16.29 -22.23 4.36
CA LEU A 178 16.63 -23.52 4.98
C LEU A 178 17.84 -24.18 4.31
N PRO A 179 18.50 -25.15 4.97
CA PRO A 179 19.77 -25.72 4.49
C PRO A 179 19.63 -26.53 3.19
N ASP A 180 18.45 -27.01 2.86
CA ASP A 180 18.10 -27.78 1.66
C ASP A 180 17.58 -26.92 0.50
N ALA A 181 17.57 -25.58 0.65
CA ALA A 181 17.15 -24.69 -0.40
C ALA A 181 18.10 -24.72 -1.60
N ASP A 182 17.52 -24.60 -2.80
CA ASP A 182 18.31 -24.24 -4.00
C ASP A 182 18.86 -22.82 -3.81
N ILE A 183 20.19 -22.72 -3.69
CA ILE A 183 20.85 -21.47 -3.32
C ILE A 183 20.70 -20.42 -4.42
N ASP A 184 20.79 -20.78 -5.69
CA ASP A 184 20.66 -19.82 -6.80
C ASP A 184 19.24 -19.25 -6.88
N LEU A 185 18.24 -20.10 -6.73
CA LEU A 185 16.84 -19.69 -6.68
C LEU A 185 16.55 -18.83 -5.46
N ALA A 186 17.05 -19.25 -4.29
CA ALA A 186 16.83 -18.54 -3.03
C ALA A 186 17.52 -17.16 -3.00
N VAL A 187 18.73 -17.03 -3.53
CA VAL A 187 19.44 -15.75 -3.65
C VAL A 187 18.67 -14.77 -4.54
N ASN A 188 18.17 -15.23 -5.69
CA ASN A 188 17.36 -14.41 -6.58
C ASN A 188 16.02 -14.03 -5.92
N GLY A 189 15.40 -14.96 -5.19
CA GLY A 189 14.19 -14.74 -4.41
C GLY A 189 14.39 -13.66 -3.33
N VAL A 190 15.49 -13.75 -2.58
CA VAL A 190 15.85 -12.77 -1.55
C VAL A 190 16.09 -11.38 -2.16
N ALA A 191 16.85 -11.29 -3.24
CA ALA A 191 17.07 -10.01 -3.92
C ALA A 191 15.76 -9.43 -4.46
N SER A 192 14.92 -10.24 -5.08
CA SER A 192 13.59 -9.83 -5.59
C SER A 192 12.61 -9.46 -4.46
N GLY A 193 12.82 -9.97 -3.26
CA GLY A 193 12.00 -9.69 -2.09
C GLY A 193 12.31 -8.35 -1.42
N ILE A 194 13.45 -7.70 -1.72
CA ILE A 194 13.86 -6.45 -1.07
C ILE A 194 14.12 -5.30 -2.04
N PHE A 195 14.79 -5.52 -3.18
CA PHE A 195 15.24 -4.45 -4.07
C PHE A 195 14.15 -3.76 -4.92
N PRO A 196 13.00 -4.38 -5.27
CA PRO A 196 11.94 -3.64 -5.96
C PRO A 196 11.55 -2.37 -5.22
N ALA A 197 11.30 -1.31 -5.98
CA ALA A 197 11.01 0.03 -5.47
C ALA A 197 12.10 0.58 -4.51
N GLY A 198 13.35 0.13 -4.61
CA GLY A 198 14.42 0.51 -3.68
C GLY A 198 14.18 0.07 -2.24
N GLY A 199 13.46 -1.03 -2.02
CA GLY A 199 13.09 -1.51 -0.68
C GLY A 199 11.99 -0.71 0.00
N GLN A 200 11.37 0.24 -0.70
CA GLN A 200 10.36 1.17 -0.16
C GLN A 200 8.95 0.56 -0.16
N SER A 201 8.84 -0.68 0.29
CA SER A 201 7.57 -1.40 0.38
C SER A 201 7.30 -1.89 1.81
N CYS A 202 6.03 -1.86 2.22
CA CYS A 202 5.58 -2.36 3.51
C CYS A 202 5.84 -3.86 3.69
N ILE A 203 5.86 -4.63 2.59
CA ILE A 203 6.06 -6.08 2.55
C ILE A 203 7.51 -6.49 2.26
N SER A 204 8.44 -5.54 2.07
CA SER A 204 9.84 -5.84 1.75
C SER A 204 10.47 -6.78 2.79
N GLY A 205 11.15 -7.82 2.28
CA GLY A 205 11.85 -8.83 3.07
C GLY A 205 13.15 -8.29 3.68
N SER A 206 13.02 -7.47 4.70
CA SER A 206 14.14 -6.71 5.29
C SER A 206 14.92 -7.46 6.36
N ARG A 207 14.50 -8.68 6.71
CA ARG A 207 15.22 -9.56 7.65
C ARG A 207 15.49 -10.88 6.98
N LEU A 208 16.76 -11.15 6.68
CA LEU A 208 17.20 -12.39 6.07
C LEU A 208 17.70 -13.35 7.15
N LEU A 209 17.02 -14.48 7.31
CA LEU A 209 17.33 -15.53 8.27
C LEU A 209 17.83 -16.76 7.49
N ILE A 210 19.12 -17.05 7.59
CA ILE A 210 19.78 -18.12 6.86
C ILE A 210 20.26 -19.20 7.83
N HIS A 211 20.05 -20.47 7.48
CA HIS A 211 20.65 -21.56 8.26
C HIS A 211 22.17 -21.47 8.24
N TYR A 212 22.79 -21.63 9.39
CA TYR A 212 24.24 -21.42 9.60
C TYR A 212 25.12 -22.24 8.65
N SER A 213 24.71 -23.46 8.25
CA SER A 213 25.48 -24.34 7.40
C SER A 213 25.68 -23.85 5.96
N ILE A 214 24.87 -22.91 5.50
CA ILE A 214 24.90 -22.37 4.14
C ILE A 214 25.19 -20.86 4.08
N ILE A 215 25.39 -20.20 5.22
CA ILE A 215 25.47 -18.73 5.31
C ILE A 215 26.60 -18.15 4.45
N ASP A 216 27.80 -18.74 4.48
CA ASP A 216 28.95 -18.20 3.75
C ASP A 216 28.74 -18.26 2.25
N LYS A 217 28.34 -19.43 1.73
CA LYS A 217 28.06 -19.63 0.30
C LYS A 217 26.92 -18.75 -0.18
N PHE A 218 25.84 -18.66 0.62
CA PHE A 218 24.69 -17.84 0.31
C PHE A 218 25.05 -16.36 0.24
N THR A 219 25.77 -15.87 1.24
CA THR A 219 26.19 -14.45 1.33
C THR A 219 27.10 -14.07 0.18
N GLU A 220 28.06 -14.92 -0.17
CA GLU A 220 28.94 -14.70 -1.33
C GLU A 220 28.15 -14.52 -2.64
N GLN A 221 27.17 -15.38 -2.87
CA GLN A 221 26.33 -15.30 -4.06
C GLN A 221 25.39 -14.10 -4.02
N LEU A 222 24.77 -13.79 -2.88
CA LEU A 222 23.91 -12.63 -2.72
C LEU A 222 24.67 -11.33 -3.02
N VAL A 223 25.90 -11.19 -2.50
CA VAL A 223 26.76 -10.03 -2.79
C VAL A 223 27.05 -9.89 -4.29
N LYS A 224 27.28 -11.01 -5.00
CA LYS A 224 27.47 -10.98 -6.47
C LYS A 224 26.23 -10.47 -7.20
N VAL A 225 25.04 -10.88 -6.77
CA VAL A 225 23.76 -10.40 -7.33
C VAL A 225 23.55 -8.92 -7.02
N CYS A 226 23.77 -8.49 -5.77
CA CYS A 226 23.62 -7.10 -5.34
C CYS A 226 24.55 -6.14 -6.13
N LYS A 227 25.79 -6.57 -6.43
CA LYS A 227 26.75 -5.76 -7.19
C LYS A 227 26.34 -5.49 -8.66
N ARG A 228 25.36 -6.22 -9.19
CA ARG A 228 24.81 -5.98 -10.54
C ARG A 228 23.79 -4.84 -10.56
N ALA A 229 23.34 -4.40 -9.39
CA ALA A 229 22.34 -3.35 -9.31
C ALA A 229 22.93 -1.99 -9.76
N THR A 230 22.21 -1.32 -10.65
CA THR A 230 22.52 0.04 -11.12
C THR A 230 21.48 1.00 -10.58
N VAL A 231 21.91 1.89 -9.68
CA VAL A 231 21.05 2.96 -9.15
C VAL A 231 21.12 4.16 -10.10
N GLY A 232 19.97 4.70 -10.51
CA GLY A 232 19.95 5.79 -11.45
C GLY A 232 18.56 6.39 -11.73
N ASP A 233 18.47 7.15 -12.79
CA ASP A 233 17.21 7.69 -13.30
C ASP A 233 16.27 6.54 -13.70
N PRO A 234 15.07 6.45 -13.10
CA PRO A 234 14.14 5.36 -13.34
C PRO A 234 13.63 5.25 -14.78
N LEU A 235 13.80 6.30 -15.60
CA LEU A 235 13.42 6.31 -17.00
C LEU A 235 14.52 5.76 -17.93
N GLN A 236 15.73 5.50 -17.42
CA GLN A 236 16.82 4.91 -18.20
C GLN A 236 16.74 3.37 -18.17
N GLU A 237 16.86 2.72 -19.31
CA GLU A 237 16.79 1.26 -19.44
C GLU A 237 17.86 0.51 -18.61
N SER A 238 19.03 1.12 -18.41
CA SER A 238 20.12 0.53 -17.61
C SER A 238 19.88 0.58 -16.10
N THR A 239 18.89 1.35 -15.63
CA THR A 239 18.58 1.49 -14.20
C THR A 239 17.80 0.28 -13.71
N THR A 240 18.29 -0.36 -12.66
CA THR A 240 17.61 -1.48 -12.00
C THR A 240 17.03 -1.11 -10.65
N ILE A 241 17.50 -0.02 -10.04
CA ILE A 241 16.99 0.53 -8.78
C ILE A 241 16.82 2.05 -8.97
N GLY A 242 15.60 2.54 -8.79
CA GLY A 242 15.30 3.97 -8.81
C GLY A 242 15.73 4.70 -7.54
N PRO A 243 15.58 6.02 -7.49
CA PRO A 243 15.94 6.82 -6.32
C PRO A 243 15.01 6.55 -5.13
N ILE A 244 15.45 7.02 -3.96
CA ILE A 244 14.54 7.16 -2.80
C ILE A 244 13.51 8.26 -3.13
N ALA A 245 12.24 7.97 -2.90
CA ALA A 245 11.10 8.74 -3.39
C ALA A 245 11.06 10.20 -2.94
N ASN A 246 11.58 10.50 -1.75
CA ASN A 246 11.56 11.87 -1.24
C ASN A 246 12.70 12.13 -0.24
N ARG A 247 13.01 13.41 -0.06
CA ARG A 247 14.12 13.88 0.78
C ARG A 247 13.98 13.46 2.25
N VAL A 248 12.78 13.57 2.81
CA VAL A 248 12.51 13.22 4.22
C VAL A 248 12.78 11.73 4.47
N HIS A 249 12.38 10.87 3.54
CA HIS A 249 12.64 9.43 3.65
C HIS A 249 14.12 9.11 3.46
N TYR A 250 14.80 9.76 2.53
CA TYR A 250 16.23 9.62 2.31
C TYR A 250 17.04 9.95 3.58
N GLU A 251 16.77 11.10 4.18
CA GLU A 251 17.45 11.54 5.41
C GLU A 251 17.21 10.56 6.56
N ARG A 252 15.98 10.06 6.71
CA ARG A 252 15.66 9.05 7.73
C ARG A 252 16.42 7.72 7.52
N ILE A 253 16.65 7.32 6.26
CA ILE A 253 17.45 6.14 5.96
C ILE A 253 18.89 6.35 6.40
N LEU A 254 19.50 7.50 6.07
CA LEU A 254 20.86 7.85 6.51
C LEU A 254 20.99 7.86 8.02
N ASP A 255 20.04 8.47 8.72
CA ASP A 255 20.00 8.46 10.18
C ASP A 255 19.95 7.06 10.78
N ASN A 256 19.17 6.15 10.17
CA ASN A 256 19.06 4.78 10.63
C ASN A 256 20.38 3.99 10.40
N ILE A 257 21.04 4.22 9.26
CA ILE A 257 22.36 3.62 8.97
C ILE A 257 23.39 4.11 10.00
N ASP A 258 23.46 5.41 10.24
CA ASP A 258 24.38 6.01 11.21
C ASP A 258 24.14 5.46 12.64
N LYS A 259 22.89 5.34 13.05
CA LYS A 259 22.53 4.73 14.35
C LYS A 259 23.00 3.28 14.43
N ALA A 260 22.71 2.46 13.40
CA ALA A 260 23.12 1.06 13.38
C ALA A 260 24.65 0.91 13.49
N GLN A 261 25.42 1.75 12.77
CA GLN A 261 26.88 1.78 12.87
C GLN A 261 27.37 2.14 14.28
N LYS A 262 26.76 3.15 14.92
CA LYS A 262 27.08 3.54 16.30
C LYS A 262 26.75 2.48 17.34
N GLU A 263 25.75 1.65 17.07
CA GLU A 263 25.37 0.50 17.90
C GLU A 263 26.25 -0.75 17.65
N GLY A 264 27.22 -0.66 16.74
CA GLY A 264 28.18 -1.74 16.45
C GLY A 264 27.66 -2.77 15.44
N HIS A 265 26.64 -2.46 14.69
CA HIS A 265 26.18 -3.27 13.55
C HIS A 265 27.03 -2.95 12.31
N ASN A 266 27.55 -4.02 11.65
CA ASN A 266 28.39 -3.93 10.45
C ASN A 266 27.59 -4.22 9.19
#